data_981e6019163cdf1c7b6911d0bac124e5
#
_entry.id   981e6019163cdf1c7b6911d0bac124e5
#
_cell.length_a   1.000
_cell.length_b   1.000
_cell.length_c   1.000
_cell.angle_alpha   90.00
_cell.angle_beta   90.00
_cell.angle_gamma   90.00
#
_symmetry.space_group_name_H-M   'P 1'
#
loop_
_entity.id
_entity.type
_entity.pdbx_description
1 polymer ?
#
loop_
_entity_poly.entity_id
_entity_poly.type
_entity_poly.pdbx_seq_one_letter_code
_entity_poly.pdbx_strand_id
1 'polypeptide(L)'
;MKALAIDSASGCMTVSAKNDDITTSLSLDIGQKQSQKLLPAIDFVLKKVDLKPEELDYTVLCKGPGTFTGLRLAFAALKSTELAFNKPVYGVSTLECYASPFENFEGLVISTVDAKKDQFFAGIYENKKTILEPEDTTIEKVISVIDKTKKILCVGPDAKLFAEELKQNCPALDVIYFDAQINTCINLFNIAEKMIEEKKEPLKDFEGPEYLRKSEAEIALENK
;
A
#
# COMPACT_ATOMS: atom_id res chain seq x y z
N MET A 1 -16.54 -13.68 -2.67
CA MET A 1 -16.22 -13.47 -1.23
C MET A 1 -16.67 -12.08 -0.78
N LYS A 2 -16.99 -11.93 0.48
CA LYS A 2 -17.44 -10.66 1.11
C LYS A 2 -16.29 -10.04 1.88
N ALA A 3 -15.88 -8.82 1.53
CA ALA A 3 -14.65 -8.24 2.07
C ALA A 3 -14.69 -6.73 2.23
N LEU A 4 -13.83 -6.22 3.12
CA LEU A 4 -13.56 -4.81 3.32
C LEU A 4 -12.06 -4.55 3.16
N ALA A 5 -11.70 -3.56 2.35
CA ALA A 5 -10.31 -3.15 2.12
C ALA A 5 -10.09 -1.69 2.50
N ILE A 6 -8.93 -1.39 3.09
CA ILE A 6 -8.52 -0.03 3.44
C ILE A 6 -7.09 0.22 2.99
N ASP A 7 -6.91 1.26 2.18
CA ASP A 7 -5.61 1.89 1.96
C ASP A 7 -5.65 3.31 2.51
N SER A 8 -4.84 3.57 3.51
CA SER A 8 -4.62 4.88 4.12
C SER A 8 -3.13 5.20 4.25
N ALA A 9 -2.31 4.53 3.44
CA ALA A 9 -0.86 4.68 3.48
C ALA A 9 -0.35 6.03 2.97
N SER A 10 -1.15 6.73 2.16
CA SER A 10 -0.82 8.05 1.59
C SER A 10 -1.82 9.13 2.02
N GLY A 11 -1.70 10.35 1.48
CA GLY A 11 -2.68 11.44 1.67
C GLY A 11 -4.05 11.13 1.07
N CYS A 12 -4.12 10.26 0.08
CA CYS A 12 -5.36 9.76 -0.50
C CYS A 12 -5.75 8.44 0.20
N MET A 13 -6.86 8.47 0.93
CA MET A 13 -7.43 7.30 1.58
C MET A 13 -8.45 6.63 0.66
N THR A 14 -8.32 5.32 0.44
CA THR A 14 -9.31 4.52 -0.30
C THR A 14 -9.90 3.45 0.62
N VAL A 15 -11.22 3.34 0.61
CA VAL A 15 -11.99 2.30 1.32
C VAL A 15 -12.90 1.61 0.31
N SER A 16 -12.92 0.30 0.31
CA SER A 16 -13.78 -0.48 -0.60
C SER A 16 -14.43 -1.65 0.12
N ALA A 17 -15.68 -1.93 -0.23
CA ALA A 17 -16.37 -3.13 0.17
C ALA A 17 -16.73 -3.97 -1.06
N LYS A 18 -16.62 -5.29 -0.93
CA LYS A 18 -16.94 -6.28 -1.95
C LYS A 18 -17.97 -7.25 -1.41
N ASN A 19 -19.06 -7.47 -2.14
CA ASN A 19 -20.05 -8.50 -1.89
C ASN A 19 -20.16 -9.35 -3.16
N ASP A 20 -19.38 -10.42 -3.20
CA ASP A 20 -19.18 -11.27 -4.37
C ASP A 20 -18.77 -10.46 -5.61
N ASP A 21 -19.66 -10.29 -6.58
CA ASP A 21 -19.38 -9.56 -7.84
C ASP A 21 -19.62 -8.05 -7.73
N ILE A 22 -20.23 -7.58 -6.64
CA ILE A 22 -20.54 -6.16 -6.45
C ILE A 22 -19.44 -5.52 -5.61
N THR A 23 -18.83 -4.46 -6.12
CA THR A 23 -17.80 -3.71 -5.40
C THR A 23 -18.13 -2.22 -5.38
N THR A 24 -17.99 -1.61 -4.22
CA THR A 24 -18.06 -0.15 -4.07
C THR A 24 -16.77 0.36 -3.48
N SER A 25 -16.25 1.45 -4.05
CA SER A 25 -15.03 2.11 -3.61
C SER A 25 -15.28 3.58 -3.37
N LEU A 26 -14.63 4.12 -2.35
CA LEU A 26 -14.60 5.55 -2.04
C LEU A 26 -13.16 5.98 -1.82
N SER A 27 -12.66 6.87 -2.70
CA SER A 27 -11.35 7.48 -2.56
C SER A 27 -11.49 8.94 -2.13
N LEU A 28 -10.74 9.33 -1.13
CA LEU A 28 -10.79 10.65 -0.52
C LEU A 28 -9.36 11.22 -0.44
N ASP A 29 -9.09 12.26 -1.22
CA ASP A 29 -7.84 13.02 -1.11
C ASP A 29 -8.04 14.11 -0.05
N ILE A 30 -7.69 13.80 1.18
CA ILE A 30 -7.99 14.61 2.37
C ILE A 30 -6.78 14.83 3.29
N GLY A 31 -5.60 14.41 2.85
CA GLY A 31 -4.37 14.54 3.61
C GLY A 31 -4.50 13.99 5.04
N GLN A 32 -4.27 14.84 6.04
CA GLN A 32 -4.27 14.41 7.46
C GLN A 32 -5.67 14.25 8.10
N LYS A 33 -6.78 14.50 7.36
CA LYS A 33 -8.14 14.45 7.93
C LYS A 33 -8.76 13.03 7.92
N GLN A 34 -7.97 12.01 7.68
CA GLN A 34 -8.43 10.61 7.55
C GLN A 34 -9.17 10.10 8.79
N SER A 35 -8.71 10.47 10.00
CA SER A 35 -9.34 10.03 11.26
C SER A 35 -10.83 10.39 11.38
N GLN A 36 -11.23 11.53 10.80
CA GLN A 36 -12.62 11.99 10.83
C GLN A 36 -13.51 11.30 9.78
N LYS A 37 -12.90 10.73 8.74
CA LYS A 37 -13.60 10.25 7.55
C LYS A 37 -13.58 8.72 7.39
N LEU A 38 -12.67 8.01 8.06
CA LEU A 38 -12.50 6.57 7.87
C LEU A 38 -13.77 5.78 8.25
N LEU A 39 -14.31 5.94 9.44
CA LEU A 39 -15.50 5.22 9.86
C LEU A 39 -16.73 5.56 9.02
N PRO A 40 -17.03 6.85 8.71
CA PRO A 40 -18.08 7.17 7.74
C PRO A 40 -17.88 6.56 6.36
N ALA A 41 -16.64 6.45 5.88
CA ALA A 41 -16.34 5.81 4.59
C ALA A 41 -16.60 4.31 4.62
N ILE A 42 -16.21 3.62 5.71
CA ILE A 42 -16.50 2.20 5.91
C ILE A 42 -18.02 1.95 5.91
N ASP A 43 -18.78 2.71 6.70
CA ASP A 43 -20.25 2.61 6.76
C ASP A 43 -20.87 2.84 5.36
N PHE A 44 -20.39 3.84 4.64
CA PHE A 44 -20.87 4.15 3.29
C PHE A 44 -20.65 3.00 2.32
N VAL A 45 -19.44 2.45 2.22
CA VAL A 45 -19.13 1.39 1.23
C VAL A 45 -19.86 0.09 1.58
N LEU A 46 -19.95 -0.28 2.86
CA LEU A 46 -20.68 -1.47 3.29
C LEU A 46 -22.18 -1.38 2.96
N LYS A 47 -22.82 -0.25 3.23
CA LYS A 47 -24.22 0.00 2.89
C LYS A 47 -24.48 -0.07 1.38
N LYS A 48 -23.53 0.37 0.55
CA LYS A 48 -23.67 0.36 -0.92
C LYS A 48 -23.63 -1.03 -1.54
N VAL A 49 -23.05 -1.99 -0.85
CA VAL A 49 -23.02 -3.40 -1.27
C VAL A 49 -23.94 -4.29 -0.41
N ASP A 50 -24.84 -3.70 0.39
CA ASP A 50 -25.79 -4.38 1.26
C ASP A 50 -25.12 -5.40 2.20
N LEU A 51 -23.99 -4.99 2.85
CA LEU A 51 -23.27 -5.81 3.82
C LEU A 51 -23.26 -5.17 5.20
N LYS A 52 -23.25 -6.04 6.20
CA LYS A 52 -22.90 -5.70 7.58
C LYS A 52 -21.51 -6.26 7.93
N PRO A 53 -20.81 -5.67 8.91
CA PRO A 53 -19.46 -6.13 9.30
C PRO A 53 -19.40 -7.62 9.69
N GLU A 54 -20.44 -8.15 10.34
CA GLU A 54 -20.53 -9.56 10.73
C GLU A 54 -20.62 -10.54 9.55
N GLU A 55 -21.00 -10.07 8.36
CA GLU A 55 -21.16 -10.89 7.15
C GLU A 55 -19.87 -11.00 6.32
N LEU A 56 -18.83 -10.23 6.66
CA LEU A 56 -17.54 -10.27 5.97
C LEU A 56 -16.88 -11.65 6.11
N ASP A 57 -16.23 -12.11 5.07
CA ASP A 57 -15.36 -13.30 5.10
C ASP A 57 -13.97 -12.92 5.62
N TYR A 58 -13.42 -11.78 5.18
CA TYR A 58 -12.12 -11.24 5.57
C TYR A 58 -12.07 -9.73 5.44
N THR A 59 -11.01 -9.16 6.00
CA THR A 59 -10.64 -7.76 5.77
C THR A 59 -9.17 -7.65 5.34
N VAL A 60 -8.80 -6.56 4.65
CA VAL A 60 -7.44 -6.37 4.17
C VAL A 60 -7.03 -4.91 4.20
N LEU A 61 -5.74 -4.64 4.47
CA LEU A 61 -5.18 -3.30 4.51
C LEU A 61 -3.78 -3.23 3.91
N CYS A 62 -3.36 -2.01 3.51
CA CYS A 62 -1.95 -1.70 3.32
C CYS A 62 -1.26 -1.67 4.68
N LYS A 63 -0.30 -2.59 4.91
CA LYS A 63 0.41 -2.68 6.20
C LYS A 63 1.59 -1.72 6.33
N GLY A 64 1.98 -1.06 5.24
CA GLY A 64 3.12 -0.17 5.14
C GLY A 64 4.06 -0.56 3.98
N PRO A 65 5.02 0.32 3.66
CA PRO A 65 5.28 1.62 4.26
C PRO A 65 4.23 2.68 3.92
N GLY A 66 4.20 3.78 4.68
CA GLY A 66 3.26 4.88 4.45
C GLY A 66 3.20 5.86 5.64
N THR A 67 2.19 6.73 5.61
CA THR A 67 2.00 7.72 6.68
C THR A 67 1.68 7.03 8.01
N PHE A 68 2.41 7.41 9.04
CA PHE A 68 2.30 6.82 10.38
C PHE A 68 0.86 6.83 10.94
N THR A 69 0.17 7.97 10.80
CA THR A 69 -1.21 8.10 11.27
C THR A 69 -2.17 7.27 10.45
N GLY A 70 -2.05 7.31 9.12
CA GLY A 70 -2.94 6.58 8.23
C GLY A 70 -2.90 5.07 8.48
N LEU A 71 -1.69 4.49 8.49
CA LEU A 71 -1.52 3.06 8.75
C LEU A 71 -2.16 2.64 10.08
N ARG A 72 -1.92 3.39 11.15
CA ARG A 72 -2.52 3.08 12.48
C ARG A 72 -4.04 3.15 12.48
N LEU A 73 -4.63 4.10 11.73
CA LEU A 73 -6.08 4.21 11.62
C LEU A 73 -6.70 2.99 10.94
N ALA A 74 -6.10 2.52 9.82
CA ALA A 74 -6.57 1.30 9.16
C ALA A 74 -6.44 0.07 10.06
N PHE A 75 -5.28 -0.10 10.71
CA PHE A 75 -5.08 -1.19 11.67
C PHE A 75 -6.11 -1.15 12.81
N ALA A 76 -6.33 0.00 13.44
CA ALA A 76 -7.30 0.14 14.52
C ALA A 76 -8.72 -0.22 14.06
N ALA A 77 -9.13 0.23 12.88
CA ALA A 77 -10.45 -0.06 12.34
C ALA A 77 -10.65 -1.55 12.03
N LEU A 78 -9.71 -2.19 11.35
CA LEU A 78 -9.86 -3.60 10.95
C LEU A 78 -9.59 -4.56 12.12
N LYS A 79 -8.65 -4.28 13.00
CA LYS A 79 -8.44 -5.07 14.22
C LYS A 79 -9.63 -4.97 15.19
N SER A 80 -10.33 -3.83 15.25
CA SER A 80 -11.59 -3.76 15.99
C SER A 80 -12.71 -4.59 15.35
N THR A 81 -12.75 -4.67 14.01
CA THR A 81 -13.69 -5.55 13.29
C THR A 81 -13.36 -7.03 13.53
N GLU A 82 -12.08 -7.40 13.52
CA GLU A 82 -11.61 -8.74 13.88
C GLU A 82 -12.06 -9.12 15.29
N LEU A 83 -11.80 -8.25 16.26
CA LEU A 83 -12.17 -8.50 17.66
C LEU A 83 -13.69 -8.63 17.87
N ALA A 84 -14.48 -7.81 17.17
CA ALA A 84 -15.94 -7.80 17.34
C ALA A 84 -16.64 -8.97 16.63
N PHE A 85 -16.13 -9.41 15.49
CA PHE A 85 -16.82 -10.33 14.58
C PHE A 85 -15.99 -11.55 14.18
N ASN A 86 -14.80 -11.71 14.73
CA ASN A 86 -13.86 -12.81 14.43
C ASN A 86 -13.56 -12.94 12.93
N LYS A 87 -13.28 -11.81 12.27
CA LYS A 87 -12.97 -11.75 10.82
C LYS A 87 -11.48 -11.57 10.61
N PRO A 88 -10.80 -12.47 9.87
CA PRO A 88 -9.34 -12.37 9.68
C PRO A 88 -8.95 -11.08 8.96
N VAL A 89 -7.82 -10.51 9.37
CA VAL A 89 -7.23 -9.31 8.76
C VAL A 89 -5.98 -9.70 8.00
N TYR A 90 -5.94 -9.39 6.70
CA TYR A 90 -4.74 -9.60 5.88
C TYR A 90 -3.99 -8.27 5.71
N GLY A 91 -2.66 -8.33 5.81
CA GLY A 91 -1.78 -7.19 5.58
C GLY A 91 -0.98 -7.36 4.30
N VAL A 92 -1.05 -6.38 3.41
CA VAL A 92 -0.33 -6.35 2.14
C VAL A 92 0.68 -5.21 2.17
N SER A 93 1.88 -5.43 1.64
CA SER A 93 2.85 -4.33 1.45
C SER A 93 2.24 -3.24 0.58
N THR A 94 2.36 -1.99 1.00
CA THR A 94 1.87 -0.84 0.22
C THR A 94 2.56 -0.79 -1.15
N LEU A 95 3.86 -1.06 -1.20
CA LEU A 95 4.63 -1.01 -2.45
C LEU A 95 4.24 -2.16 -3.39
N GLU A 96 3.99 -3.36 -2.88
CA GLU A 96 3.45 -4.48 -3.65
C GLU A 96 2.05 -4.15 -4.20
N CYS A 97 1.19 -3.55 -3.37
CA CYS A 97 -0.15 -3.15 -3.77
C CYS A 97 -0.14 -2.16 -4.95
N TYR A 98 0.78 -1.19 -4.94
CA TYR A 98 0.92 -0.23 -6.04
C TYR A 98 1.55 -0.85 -7.30
N ALA A 99 2.47 -1.81 -7.15
CA ALA A 99 3.14 -2.47 -8.27
C ALA A 99 2.27 -3.54 -8.96
N SER A 100 1.36 -4.19 -8.22
CA SER A 100 0.61 -5.36 -8.71
C SER A 100 -0.18 -5.16 -10.01
N PRO A 101 -0.79 -3.99 -10.33
CA PRO A 101 -1.47 -3.78 -11.60
C PRO A 101 -0.53 -3.82 -12.82
N PHE A 102 0.76 -3.66 -12.59
CA PHE A 102 1.78 -3.54 -13.62
C PHE A 102 2.68 -4.78 -13.72
N GLU A 103 2.26 -5.91 -13.14
CA GLU A 103 3.03 -7.17 -13.11
C GLU A 103 3.42 -7.73 -14.48
N ASN A 104 2.72 -7.32 -15.54
CA ASN A 104 2.99 -7.71 -16.93
C ASN A 104 3.76 -6.63 -17.71
N PHE A 105 4.28 -5.60 -17.06
CA PHE A 105 5.10 -4.59 -17.71
C PHE A 105 6.45 -5.20 -18.16
N GLU A 106 6.81 -4.96 -19.43
CA GLU A 106 8.10 -5.43 -19.98
C GLU A 106 9.24 -4.50 -19.54
N GLY A 107 9.78 -4.74 -18.34
CA GLY A 107 10.83 -3.95 -17.71
C GLY A 107 10.75 -4.02 -16.19
N LEU A 108 11.35 -3.02 -15.55
CA LEU A 108 11.34 -2.89 -14.09
C LEU A 108 10.17 -2.00 -13.64
N VAL A 109 9.39 -2.47 -12.68
CA VAL A 109 8.39 -1.68 -11.98
C VAL A 109 8.99 -1.25 -10.64
N ILE A 110 9.16 0.06 -10.43
CA ILE A 110 9.62 0.63 -9.15
C ILE A 110 8.43 1.27 -8.46
N SER A 111 7.98 0.67 -7.38
CA SER A 111 6.94 1.24 -6.53
C SER A 111 7.59 2.11 -5.45
N THR A 112 7.06 3.32 -5.24
CA THR A 112 7.72 4.31 -4.39
C THR A 112 6.75 5.17 -3.61
N VAL A 113 7.19 5.55 -2.39
CA VAL A 113 6.58 6.54 -1.51
C VAL A 113 7.68 7.44 -0.97
N ASP A 114 7.48 8.75 -1.00
CA ASP A 114 8.43 9.73 -0.46
C ASP A 114 8.56 9.56 1.07
N ALA A 115 9.75 9.15 1.50
CA ALA A 115 10.11 8.97 2.90
C ALA A 115 10.64 10.26 3.56
N LYS A 116 10.67 11.38 2.82
CA LYS A 116 11.26 12.67 3.19
C LYS A 116 12.78 12.59 3.39
N LYS A 117 13.44 13.75 3.50
CA LYS A 117 14.88 13.86 3.74
C LYS A 117 15.71 13.20 2.61
N ASP A 118 15.30 13.42 1.36
CA ASP A 118 15.94 12.89 0.15
C ASP A 118 16.03 11.34 0.13
N GLN A 119 15.07 10.68 0.76
CA GLN A 119 14.93 9.23 0.79
C GLN A 119 13.54 8.80 0.35
N PHE A 120 13.45 7.57 -0.13
CA PHE A 120 12.21 6.95 -0.58
C PHE A 120 12.05 5.58 0.06
N PHE A 121 10.82 5.22 0.36
CA PHE A 121 10.48 3.81 0.49
C PHE A 121 10.29 3.28 -0.93
N ALA A 122 11.10 2.33 -1.35
CA ALA A 122 11.01 1.76 -2.68
C ALA A 122 11.11 0.24 -2.68
N GLY A 123 10.40 -0.38 -3.63
CA GLY A 123 10.50 -1.79 -3.98
C GLY A 123 10.59 -1.95 -5.49
N ILE A 124 11.37 -2.92 -5.97
CA ILE A 124 11.59 -3.16 -7.39
C ILE A 124 11.06 -4.53 -7.76
N TYR A 125 10.26 -4.58 -8.80
CA TYR A 125 9.58 -5.78 -9.26
C TYR A 125 9.81 -6.01 -10.75
N GLU A 126 9.90 -7.26 -11.15
CA GLU A 126 10.01 -7.67 -12.55
C GLU A 126 9.33 -9.03 -12.75
N ASN A 127 8.44 -9.14 -13.74
CA ASN A 127 7.80 -10.42 -14.08
C ASN A 127 7.25 -11.17 -12.85
N LYS A 128 6.51 -10.48 -11.99
CA LYS A 128 5.92 -11.01 -10.73
C LYS A 128 6.94 -11.40 -9.65
N LYS A 129 8.22 -11.06 -9.84
CA LYS A 129 9.28 -11.33 -8.85
C LYS A 129 9.74 -10.03 -8.22
N THR A 130 10.01 -10.08 -6.94
CA THR A 130 10.67 -8.99 -6.22
C THR A 130 12.16 -9.04 -6.53
N ILE A 131 12.70 -7.93 -7.04
CA ILE A 131 14.13 -7.73 -7.31
C ILE A 131 14.79 -7.01 -6.15
N LEU A 132 14.09 -6.03 -5.58
CA LEU A 132 14.47 -5.35 -4.35
C LEU A 132 13.26 -5.36 -3.41
N GLU A 133 13.43 -5.94 -2.24
CA GLU A 133 12.41 -5.91 -1.19
C GLU A 133 12.14 -4.46 -0.75
N PRO A 134 10.90 -4.15 -0.30
CA PRO A 134 10.58 -2.85 0.24
C PRO A 134 11.57 -2.38 1.31
N GLU A 135 12.25 -1.28 1.04
CA GLU A 135 13.21 -0.70 1.97
C GLU A 135 13.21 0.84 1.97
N ASP A 136 13.80 1.44 2.99
CA ASP A 136 14.17 2.86 3.04
C ASP A 136 15.48 3.04 2.28
N THR A 137 15.44 3.79 1.17
CA THR A 137 16.53 3.81 0.19
C THR A 137 16.78 5.19 -0.41
N THR A 138 17.89 5.35 -1.12
CA THR A 138 18.22 6.56 -1.89
C THR A 138 18.22 6.27 -3.39
N ILE A 139 18.16 7.33 -4.18
CA ILE A 139 18.23 7.24 -5.66
C ILE A 139 19.51 6.55 -6.11
N GLU A 140 20.67 6.87 -5.48
CA GLU A 140 21.96 6.29 -5.83
C GLU A 140 21.97 4.77 -5.59
N LYS A 141 21.39 4.31 -4.49
CA LYS A 141 21.30 2.88 -4.19
C LYS A 141 20.43 2.19 -5.23
N VAL A 142 19.26 2.75 -5.57
CA VAL A 142 18.40 2.20 -6.63
C VAL A 142 19.16 2.12 -7.97
N ILE A 143 19.86 3.18 -8.39
CA ILE A 143 20.66 3.18 -9.62
C ILE A 143 21.76 2.11 -9.61
N SER A 144 22.26 1.76 -8.44
CA SER A 144 23.33 0.76 -8.30
C SER A 144 22.85 -0.69 -8.47
N VAL A 145 21.56 -0.95 -8.23
CA VAL A 145 20.99 -2.32 -8.23
C VAL A 145 20.15 -2.64 -9.47
N ILE A 146 19.72 -1.64 -10.22
CA ILE A 146 18.87 -1.84 -11.41
C ILE A 146 19.69 -2.19 -12.65
N ASP A 147 19.10 -2.97 -13.54
CA ASP A 147 19.59 -3.16 -14.90
C ASP A 147 19.26 -1.91 -15.75
N LYS A 148 20.27 -1.11 -16.04
CA LYS A 148 20.15 0.18 -16.75
C LYS A 148 19.75 0.05 -18.22
N THR A 149 19.73 -1.15 -18.77
CA THR A 149 19.32 -1.43 -20.16
C THR A 149 17.82 -1.64 -20.30
N LYS A 150 17.13 -1.82 -19.18
CA LYS A 150 15.67 -2.06 -19.15
C LYS A 150 14.87 -0.77 -19.04
N LYS A 151 13.67 -0.80 -19.57
CA LYS A 151 12.66 0.22 -19.30
C LYS A 151 12.27 0.20 -17.82
N ILE A 152 12.01 1.37 -17.27
CA ILE A 152 11.63 1.56 -15.88
C ILE A 152 10.27 2.25 -15.83
N LEU A 153 9.32 1.65 -15.13
CA LEU A 153 8.04 2.24 -14.79
C LEU A 153 8.00 2.56 -13.29
N CYS A 154 7.95 3.84 -12.95
CA CYS A 154 7.73 4.27 -11.58
C CYS A 154 6.22 4.34 -11.28
N VAL A 155 5.80 3.78 -10.16
CA VAL A 155 4.40 3.73 -9.71
C VAL A 155 4.29 4.14 -8.23
N GLY A 156 3.08 4.47 -7.78
CA GLY A 156 2.85 4.93 -6.42
C GLY A 156 2.60 6.44 -6.34
N PRO A 157 2.29 6.96 -5.14
CA PRO A 157 1.88 8.37 -4.97
C PRO A 157 2.98 9.37 -5.32
N ASP A 158 4.24 8.99 -5.21
CA ASP A 158 5.39 9.86 -5.47
C ASP A 158 6.20 9.42 -6.72
N ALA A 159 5.58 8.64 -7.61
CA ALA A 159 6.20 8.09 -8.81
C ALA A 159 6.85 9.15 -9.71
N LYS A 160 6.17 10.30 -9.89
CA LYS A 160 6.67 11.41 -10.69
C LYS A 160 7.96 11.98 -10.10
N LEU A 161 7.94 12.34 -8.82
CA LEU A 161 9.10 12.88 -8.11
C LEU A 161 10.30 11.93 -8.22
N PHE A 162 10.08 10.66 -7.94
CA PHE A 162 11.11 9.63 -8.01
C PHE A 162 11.69 9.46 -9.41
N ALA A 163 10.83 9.44 -10.45
CA ALA A 163 11.26 9.32 -11.84
C ALA A 163 12.08 10.53 -12.31
N GLU A 164 11.71 11.74 -11.89
CA GLU A 164 12.45 12.97 -12.18
C GLU A 164 13.85 12.93 -11.55
N GLU A 165 13.96 12.51 -10.29
CA GLU A 165 15.24 12.36 -9.61
C GLU A 165 16.10 11.25 -10.21
N LEU A 166 15.53 10.10 -10.61
CA LEU A 166 16.25 9.07 -11.34
C LEU A 166 16.87 9.60 -12.64
N LYS A 167 16.10 10.36 -13.43
CA LYS A 167 16.58 10.96 -14.68
C LYS A 167 17.66 12.01 -14.46
N GLN A 168 17.56 12.81 -13.40
CA GLN A 168 18.57 13.81 -13.06
C GLN A 168 19.90 13.15 -12.69
N ASN A 169 19.87 12.07 -11.91
CA ASN A 169 21.06 11.36 -11.46
C ASN A 169 21.62 10.39 -12.51
N CYS A 170 20.81 9.90 -13.44
CA CYS A 170 21.23 9.01 -14.52
C CYS A 170 20.39 9.27 -15.80
N PRO A 171 20.76 10.29 -16.62
CA PRO A 171 19.98 10.70 -17.80
C PRO A 171 19.84 9.63 -18.90
N ALA A 172 20.67 8.59 -18.87
CA ALA A 172 20.63 7.51 -19.85
C ALA A 172 19.53 6.48 -19.60
N LEU A 173 18.85 6.51 -18.45
CA LEU A 173 17.78 5.58 -18.11
C LEU A 173 16.51 5.87 -18.91
N ASP A 174 15.88 4.82 -19.44
CA ASP A 174 14.54 4.87 -20.04
C ASP A 174 13.48 4.77 -18.94
N VAL A 175 13.11 5.92 -18.35
CA VAL A 175 12.19 6.02 -17.21
C VAL A 175 10.90 6.68 -17.63
N ILE A 176 9.80 6.03 -17.32
CA ILE A 176 8.46 6.59 -17.37
C ILE A 176 7.81 6.48 -15.99
N TYR A 177 6.74 7.22 -15.76
CA TYR A 177 5.97 7.12 -14.52
C TYR A 177 4.47 7.07 -14.81
N PHE A 178 3.73 6.46 -13.92
CA PHE A 178 2.28 6.42 -13.96
C PHE A 178 1.72 7.51 -13.04
N ASP A 179 1.14 8.54 -13.65
CA ASP A 179 0.62 9.72 -12.95
C ASP A 179 -0.92 9.71 -12.94
N ALA A 180 -1.47 8.67 -12.34
CA ALA A 180 -2.91 8.59 -12.10
C ALA A 180 -3.19 7.86 -10.78
N GLN A 181 -4.29 8.24 -10.13
CA GLN A 181 -4.76 7.51 -8.97
C GLN A 181 -5.35 6.17 -9.41
N ILE A 182 -4.87 5.09 -8.80
CA ILE A 182 -5.43 3.76 -8.96
C ILE A 182 -6.31 3.43 -7.75
N ASN A 183 -7.29 2.56 -7.96
CA ASN A 183 -8.05 2.00 -6.85
C ASN A 183 -7.25 0.87 -6.20
N THR A 184 -6.44 1.23 -5.21
CA THR A 184 -5.56 0.31 -4.50
C THR A 184 -6.33 -0.80 -3.77
N CYS A 185 -7.56 -0.54 -3.34
CA CYS A 185 -8.37 -1.55 -2.65
C CYS A 185 -8.77 -2.72 -3.56
N ILE A 186 -8.91 -2.53 -4.87
CA ILE A 186 -9.11 -3.66 -5.80
C ILE A 186 -7.88 -4.56 -5.82
N ASN A 187 -6.69 -3.96 -5.80
CA ASN A 187 -5.44 -4.71 -5.75
C ASN A 187 -5.29 -5.46 -4.42
N LEU A 188 -5.69 -4.81 -3.31
CA LEU A 188 -5.72 -5.45 -1.99
C LEU A 188 -6.61 -6.69 -1.97
N PHE A 189 -7.82 -6.63 -2.55
CA PHE A 189 -8.69 -7.82 -2.67
C PHE A 189 -8.01 -8.93 -3.47
N ASN A 190 -7.46 -8.62 -4.64
CA ASN A 190 -6.81 -9.62 -5.50
C ASN A 190 -5.62 -10.30 -4.80
N ILE A 191 -4.78 -9.52 -4.10
CA ILE A 191 -3.63 -10.06 -3.37
C ILE A 191 -4.09 -10.87 -2.16
N ALA A 192 -5.07 -10.38 -1.39
CA ALA A 192 -5.58 -11.09 -0.22
C ALA A 192 -6.28 -12.40 -0.59
N GLU A 193 -7.09 -12.42 -1.66
CA GLU A 193 -7.73 -13.64 -2.14
C GLU A 193 -6.71 -14.69 -2.59
N LYS A 194 -5.63 -14.28 -3.25
CA LYS A 194 -4.50 -15.16 -3.56
C LYS A 194 -3.80 -15.67 -2.29
N MET A 195 -3.59 -14.80 -1.28
CA MET A 195 -3.04 -15.22 0.01
C MET A 195 -3.92 -16.29 0.68
N ILE A 196 -5.24 -16.13 0.63
CA ILE A 196 -6.21 -17.08 1.18
C ILE A 196 -6.15 -18.42 0.42
N GLU A 197 -6.11 -18.39 -0.92
CA GLU A 197 -5.96 -19.59 -1.75
C GLU A 197 -4.66 -20.35 -1.45
N GLU A 198 -3.57 -19.60 -1.25
CA GLU A 198 -2.26 -20.12 -0.86
C GLU A 198 -2.17 -20.52 0.62
N LYS A 199 -3.25 -20.36 1.39
CA LYS A 199 -3.33 -20.64 2.84
C LYS A 199 -2.30 -19.89 3.66
N LYS A 200 -1.98 -18.65 3.28
CA LYS A 200 -1.16 -17.76 4.09
C LYS A 200 -1.94 -17.30 5.31
N GLU A 201 -1.25 -17.22 6.42
CA GLU A 201 -1.85 -16.78 7.69
C GLU A 201 -2.22 -15.30 7.65
N PRO A 202 -3.37 -14.91 8.25
CA PRO A 202 -3.70 -13.51 8.48
C PRO A 202 -2.74 -12.87 9.49
N LEU A 203 -2.85 -11.56 9.65
CA LEU A 203 -2.08 -10.83 10.66
C LEU A 203 -2.39 -11.36 12.06
N LYS A 204 -1.34 -11.60 12.85
CA LYS A 204 -1.46 -12.09 14.23
C LYS A 204 -2.08 -11.04 15.16
N ASP A 205 -2.56 -11.51 16.30
CA ASP A 205 -2.95 -10.62 17.40
C ASP A 205 -1.78 -9.69 17.75
N PHE A 206 -2.10 -8.41 17.95
CA PHE A 206 -1.12 -7.35 18.27
C PHE A 206 -0.10 -7.03 17.18
N GLU A 207 -0.17 -7.66 16.00
CA GLU A 207 0.62 -7.23 14.85
C GLU A 207 0.17 -5.85 14.40
N GLY A 208 1.13 -4.94 14.23
CA GLY A 208 0.92 -3.55 13.84
C GLY A 208 1.44 -3.25 12.44
N PRO A 209 1.44 -1.96 12.07
CA PRO A 209 2.02 -1.51 10.80
C PRO A 209 3.50 -1.84 10.68
N GLU A 210 3.93 -2.11 9.45
CA GLU A 210 5.33 -2.29 9.11
C GLU A 210 6.00 -0.93 8.89
N TYR A 211 6.96 -0.63 9.76
CA TYR A 211 7.75 0.60 9.69
C TYR A 211 9.15 0.31 9.15
N LEU A 212 9.43 0.73 7.93
CA LEU A 212 10.77 0.59 7.32
C LEU A 212 11.77 1.60 7.89
N ARG A 213 11.29 2.60 8.62
CA ARG A 213 12.09 3.59 9.34
C ARG A 213 11.55 3.75 10.76
N LYS A 214 12.46 3.85 11.74
CA LYS A 214 12.09 4.19 13.12
C LYS A 214 11.45 5.57 13.18
N SER A 215 10.49 5.75 14.05
CA SER A 215 9.90 7.08 14.29
C SER A 215 10.95 8.06 14.85
N GLU A 216 10.75 9.34 14.63
CA GLU A 216 11.66 10.37 15.20
C GLU A 216 11.72 10.31 16.74
N ALA A 217 10.63 9.87 17.39
CA ALA A 217 10.61 9.67 18.83
C ALA A 217 11.50 8.50 19.27
N GLU A 218 11.51 7.39 18.53
CA GLU A 218 12.40 6.24 18.79
C GLU A 218 13.85 6.63 18.55
N ILE A 219 14.17 7.34 17.47
CA ILE A 219 15.52 7.83 17.19
C ILE A 219 15.98 8.81 18.28
N ALA A 220 15.12 9.70 18.76
CA ALA A 220 15.44 10.62 19.84
C ALA A 220 15.67 9.95 21.19
N LEU A 221 15.06 8.79 21.43
CA LEU A 221 15.29 7.99 22.64
C LEU A 221 16.62 7.23 22.60
N GLU A 222 17.06 6.75 21.43
CA GLU A 222 18.34 6.04 21.26
C GLU A 222 19.56 6.97 21.35
N ASN A 223 19.37 8.27 21.09
CA ASN A 223 20.44 9.27 21.15
C ASN A 223 20.57 9.95 22.54
N LYS A 224 19.86 9.45 23.56
CA LYS A 224 19.97 9.88 24.96
C LYS A 224 20.74 8.89 25.82
#